data_f4d27f2b8197a169919b4d2d1425f17e
#
_entry.id   f4d27f2b8197a169919b4d2d1425f17e
#
_cell.length_a   1.000
_cell.length_b   1.000
_cell.length_c   1.000
_cell.angle_alpha   90.00
_cell.angle_beta   90.00
_cell.angle_gamma   90.00
#
_symmetry.space_group_name_H-M   'P 1'
#
loop_
_entity.id
_entity.type
_entity.pdbx_description
1 polymer ?
#
loop_
_entity_poly.entity_id
_entity_poly.type
_entity_poly.pdbx_seq_one_letter_code
_entity_poly.pdbx_strand_id
1 'polypeptide(L)'
;MLRITGYSDKYQTFPGEKVKFYVNSEKSEDYDVQIVRLIHGDTNPEGPGYKEEEIGSVCNKTYQGRNQKIHGGSYVVIPQDDRLNVKSFTLQAYIF
;
A
#
# COMPACT_ATOMS: atom_id res chain seq x y z
N MET A 1 14.21 4.19 2.21
CA MET A 1 13.17 3.15 2.07
C MET A 1 12.19 3.26 3.22
N LEU A 2 10.90 3.13 2.98
CA LEU A 2 9.90 3.20 4.04
C LEU A 2 9.90 1.92 4.84
N ARG A 3 9.98 2.04 6.17
CA ARG A 3 10.00 0.87 7.08
C ARG A 3 8.67 0.12 7.11
N ILE A 4 7.57 0.84 6.89
CA ILE A 4 6.21 0.32 6.81
C ILE A 4 5.58 0.83 5.52
N THR A 5 4.98 -0.08 4.77
CA THR A 5 4.22 0.22 3.55
C THR A 5 2.95 -0.61 3.53
N GLY A 6 1.92 -0.13 2.85
CA GLY A 6 0.68 -0.87 2.79
C GLY A 6 -0.28 -0.34 1.74
N TYR A 7 -1.33 -1.11 1.50
CA TYR A 7 -2.43 -0.75 0.62
C TYR A 7 -3.73 -1.44 1.09
N SER A 8 -4.86 -0.92 0.64
CA SER A 8 -6.17 -1.52 0.84
C SER A 8 -6.64 -2.28 -0.40
N ASP A 9 -7.50 -3.26 -0.20
CA ASP A 9 -8.15 -4.00 -1.30
C ASP A 9 -9.20 -3.16 -2.03
N LYS A 10 -9.67 -2.08 -1.42
CA LYS A 10 -10.67 -1.17 -1.98
C LYS A 10 -10.29 0.28 -1.72
N TYR A 11 -10.55 1.14 -2.70
CA TYR A 11 -10.39 2.61 -2.53
C TYR A 11 -11.64 3.27 -1.96
N GLN A 12 -12.78 2.61 -2.09
CA GLN A 12 -14.08 3.09 -1.65
C GLN A 12 -14.89 1.92 -1.10
N THR A 13 -15.66 2.19 -0.06
CA THR A 13 -16.49 1.19 0.60
C THR A 13 -17.78 1.84 1.10
N PHE A 14 -18.84 1.04 1.23
CA PHE A 14 -20.11 1.44 1.81
C PHE A 14 -20.21 0.99 3.27
N PRO A 15 -21.10 1.61 4.07
CA PRO A 15 -21.36 1.17 5.43
C PRO A 15 -21.71 -0.32 5.49
N GLY A 16 -21.08 -1.04 6.42
CA GLY A 16 -21.27 -2.49 6.61
C GLY A 16 -20.36 -3.38 5.78
N GLU A 17 -19.61 -2.83 4.83
CA GLU A 17 -18.61 -3.60 4.06
C GLU A 17 -17.29 -3.73 4.82
N LYS A 18 -16.56 -4.79 4.51
CA LYS A 18 -15.20 -5.04 5.02
C LYS A 18 -14.15 -4.48 4.06
N VAL A 19 -13.13 -3.86 4.62
CA VAL A 19 -11.92 -3.45 3.93
C VAL A 19 -10.74 -4.20 4.52
N LYS A 20 -9.87 -4.73 3.64
CA LYS A 20 -8.61 -5.36 4.04
C LYS A 20 -7.44 -4.42 3.78
N PHE A 21 -6.56 -4.34 4.75
CA PHE A 21 -5.29 -3.65 4.61
C PHE A 21 -4.15 -4.66 4.59
N TYR A 22 -3.28 -4.52 3.61
CA TYR A 22 -2.08 -5.32 3.45
C TYR A 22 -0.90 -4.48 3.88
N VAL A 23 -0.20 -4.90 4.91
CA VAL A 23 0.89 -4.13 5.51
C VAL A 23 2.19 -4.93 5.44
N ASN A 24 3.23 -4.29 4.93
CA ASN A 24 4.59 -4.80 4.94
C ASN A 24 5.42 -4.04 5.99
N SER A 25 6.01 -4.76 6.91
CA SER A 25 7.03 -4.25 7.82
C SER A 25 8.39 -4.80 7.40
N GLU A 26 9.28 -3.94 6.91
CA GLU A 26 10.55 -4.36 6.31
C GLU A 26 11.42 -5.20 7.26
N LYS A 27 11.44 -4.85 8.54
CA LYS A 27 12.19 -5.55 9.58
C LYS A 27 11.34 -6.49 10.44
N SER A 28 10.10 -6.75 10.03
CA SER A 28 9.14 -7.54 10.81
C SER A 28 8.89 -6.98 12.22
N GLU A 29 9.07 -5.67 12.40
CA GLU A 29 8.76 -4.96 13.65
C GLU A 29 7.26 -4.77 13.78
N ASP A 30 6.76 -4.83 15.00
CA ASP A 30 5.36 -4.55 15.29
C ASP A 30 5.00 -3.10 14.93
N TYR A 31 3.73 -2.87 14.61
CA TYR A 31 3.24 -1.56 14.23
C TYR A 31 1.88 -1.28 14.86
N ASP A 32 1.65 -0.02 15.16
CA ASP A 32 0.39 0.46 15.70
C ASP A 32 -0.57 0.92 14.60
N VAL A 33 -1.83 0.58 14.74
CA VAL A 33 -2.92 1.00 13.86
C VAL A 33 -3.90 1.87 14.62
N GLN A 34 -4.27 2.97 13.99
CA GLN A 34 -5.27 3.89 14.50
C GLN A 34 -6.24 4.27 13.36
N ILE A 35 -7.52 4.16 13.64
CA ILE A 35 -8.57 4.60 12.71
C ILE A 35 -8.95 6.03 13.06
N VAL A 36 -8.83 6.93 12.10
CA VAL A 36 -9.16 8.35 12.27
C VAL A 36 -10.16 8.79 11.20
N ARG A 37 -11.00 9.74 11.56
CA ARG A 37 -11.80 10.49 10.59
C ARG A 37 -10.99 11.68 10.12
N LEU A 38 -10.71 11.76 8.83
CA LEU A 38 -10.06 12.90 8.24
C LEU A 38 -11.09 14.03 8.03
N ILE A 39 -10.96 15.11 8.79
CA ILE A 39 -11.81 16.31 8.68
C ILE A 39 -11.28 17.21 7.58
N HIS A 40 -9.97 17.47 7.57
CA HIS A 40 -9.31 18.32 6.60
C HIS A 40 -7.86 17.84 6.38
N GLY A 41 -7.55 17.45 5.16
CA GLY A 41 -6.25 16.82 4.81
C GLY A 41 -5.20 17.79 4.25
N ASP A 42 -5.53 19.06 4.03
CA ASP A 42 -4.60 20.04 3.49
C ASP A 42 -3.74 20.67 4.61
N THR A 43 -2.44 20.63 4.40
CA THR A 43 -1.45 21.24 5.32
C THR A 43 -1.08 22.66 4.96
N ASN A 44 -1.75 23.28 3.98
CA ASN A 44 -1.50 24.65 3.57
C ASN A 44 -1.64 25.62 4.76
N PRO A 45 -0.60 26.43 5.09
CA PRO A 45 -0.66 27.38 6.19
C PRO A 45 -1.75 28.45 6.06
N GLU A 46 -2.18 28.76 4.84
CA GLU A 46 -3.25 29.73 4.57
C GLU A 46 -4.65 29.12 4.71
N GLY A 47 -4.75 27.80 4.83
CA GLY A 47 -5.99 27.09 5.01
C GLY A 47 -6.30 26.76 6.47
N PRO A 48 -7.40 26.00 6.74
CA PRO A 48 -7.78 25.60 8.10
C PRO A 48 -6.81 24.62 8.76
N GLY A 49 -5.82 24.10 8.00
CA GLY A 49 -4.81 23.15 8.48
C GLY A 49 -5.32 21.71 8.53
N TYR A 50 -4.39 20.79 8.76
CA TYR A 50 -4.69 19.37 8.89
C TYR A 50 -5.49 19.11 10.17
N LYS A 51 -6.63 18.44 10.03
CA LYS A 51 -7.51 18.07 11.14
C LYS A 51 -7.98 16.63 11.00
N GLU A 52 -7.78 15.85 12.04
CA GLU A 52 -8.29 14.51 12.18
C GLU A 52 -8.97 14.31 13.53
N GLU A 53 -9.88 13.35 13.58
CA GLU A 53 -10.57 12.92 14.79
C GLU A 53 -10.36 11.43 14.98
N GLU A 54 -9.87 11.05 16.15
CA GLU A 54 -9.69 9.65 16.49
C GLU A 54 -11.04 8.97 16.66
N ILE A 55 -11.20 7.82 16.00
CA ILE A 55 -12.38 6.99 16.15
C ILE A 55 -12.02 5.79 17.01
N GLY A 56 -12.72 5.62 18.13
CA GLY A 56 -12.60 4.43 18.96
C GLY A 56 -13.00 3.19 18.14
N SER A 57 -12.04 2.35 17.82
CA SER A 57 -12.26 1.12 17.05
C SER A 57 -11.55 -0.06 17.68
N VAL A 58 -12.14 -1.23 17.58
CA VAL A 58 -11.49 -2.50 17.99
C VAL A 58 -10.24 -2.81 17.16
N CYS A 59 -10.08 -2.15 16.02
CA CYS A 59 -8.90 -2.26 15.16
C CYS A 59 -7.72 -1.41 15.65
N ASN A 60 -7.94 -0.45 16.56
CA ASN A 60 -6.89 0.40 17.13
C ASN A 60 -6.05 -0.40 18.11
N LYS A 61 -4.98 -0.99 17.65
CA LYS A 61 -4.07 -1.81 18.44
C LYS A 61 -2.75 -2.02 17.72
N THR A 62 -1.81 -2.61 18.45
CA THR A 62 -0.54 -3.09 17.89
C THR A 62 -0.74 -4.41 17.17
N TYR A 63 -0.19 -4.52 15.99
CA TYR A 63 -0.19 -5.73 15.17
C TYR A 63 1.23 -6.22 14.96
N GLN A 64 1.38 -7.54 14.92
CA GLN A 64 2.66 -8.15 14.62
C GLN A 64 3.05 -7.87 13.17
N GLY A 65 4.22 -7.24 13.00
CA GLY A 65 4.78 -6.98 11.69
C GLY A 65 5.37 -8.23 11.03
N ARG A 66 5.28 -8.27 9.73
CA ARG A 66 5.94 -9.28 8.90
C ARG A 66 6.46 -8.67 7.61
N ASN A 67 7.57 -9.20 7.12
CA ASN A 67 8.08 -8.83 5.81
C ASN A 67 7.22 -9.50 4.74
N GLN A 68 6.48 -8.69 4.02
CA GLN A 68 5.58 -9.12 2.95
C GLN A 68 5.80 -8.21 1.75
N LYS A 69 6.40 -8.72 0.69
CA LYS A 69 6.59 -7.92 -0.52
C LYS A 69 5.28 -7.45 -1.10
N ILE A 70 5.17 -6.15 -1.30
CA ILE A 70 4.06 -5.52 -1.99
C ILE A 70 4.50 -5.32 -3.44
N HIS A 71 3.86 -6.05 -4.35
CA HIS A 71 4.09 -5.90 -5.78
C HIS A 71 3.16 -4.81 -6.32
N GLY A 72 3.76 -3.71 -6.79
CA GLY A 72 3.02 -2.62 -7.42
C GLY A 72 2.81 -2.86 -8.91
N GLY A 73 1.58 -2.59 -9.38
CA GLY A 73 1.22 -2.66 -10.79
C GLY A 73 0.99 -4.06 -11.35
N SER A 74 0.67 -4.10 -12.63
CA SER A 74 0.50 -5.34 -13.39
C SER A 74 1.78 -5.63 -14.18
N TYR A 75 2.20 -6.88 -14.18
CA TYR A 75 3.40 -7.30 -14.90
C TYR A 75 3.25 -8.73 -15.43
N VAL A 76 4.05 -9.04 -16.42
CA VAL A 76 4.14 -10.39 -16.99
C VAL A 76 5.45 -11.02 -16.55
N VAL A 77 5.37 -12.23 -16.03
CA VAL A 77 6.56 -13.03 -15.70
C VAL A 77 6.78 -14.05 -16.79
N ILE A 78 7.93 -13.99 -17.42
CA ILE A 78 8.38 -15.00 -18.38
C ILE A 78 9.39 -15.88 -17.65
N PRO A 79 9.13 -17.19 -17.49
CA PRO A 79 10.08 -18.11 -16.88
C PRO A 79 11.41 -18.09 -17.62
N GLN A 80 12.50 -18.34 -16.89
CA GLN A 80 13.82 -18.45 -17.50
C GLN A 80 13.84 -19.59 -18.51
N ASP A 81 14.33 -19.30 -19.73
CA ASP A 81 14.48 -20.26 -20.82
C ASP A 81 15.78 -19.96 -21.56
N ASP A 82 16.56 -20.99 -21.87
CA ASP A 82 17.86 -20.82 -22.55
C ASP A 82 17.73 -20.18 -23.93
N ARG A 83 16.57 -20.29 -24.56
CA ARG A 83 16.27 -19.63 -25.84
C ARG A 83 16.22 -18.10 -25.72
N LEU A 84 16.09 -17.56 -24.51
CA LEU A 84 16.11 -16.11 -24.23
C LEU A 84 17.54 -15.59 -24.03
N ASN A 85 18.55 -16.47 -23.98
CA ASN A 85 19.97 -16.11 -23.91
C ASN A 85 20.47 -15.63 -25.28
N VAL A 86 20.13 -14.43 -25.66
CA VAL A 86 20.50 -13.82 -26.94
C VAL A 86 21.55 -12.73 -26.75
N LYS A 87 22.44 -12.57 -27.74
CA LYS A 87 23.49 -11.53 -27.71
C LYS A 87 22.95 -10.14 -28.04
N SER A 88 21.89 -10.08 -28.82
CA SER A 88 21.24 -8.83 -29.22
C SER A 88 19.74 -9.03 -29.27
N PHE A 89 18.98 -8.04 -28.85
CA PHE A 89 17.52 -8.09 -28.93
C PHE A 89 16.95 -6.68 -29.15
N THR A 90 15.74 -6.66 -29.66
CA THR A 90 14.92 -5.45 -29.76
C THR A 90 13.62 -5.69 -29.00
N LEU A 91 13.24 -4.78 -28.12
CA LEU A 91 11.97 -4.81 -27.41
C LEU A 91 11.06 -3.72 -27.97
N GLN A 92 9.83 -4.09 -28.36
CA GLN A 92 8.84 -3.15 -28.87
C GLN A 92 7.49 -3.42 -28.23
N ALA A 93 6.79 -2.36 -27.84
CA ALA A 93 5.45 -2.43 -27.29
C ALA A 93 4.58 -1.28 -27.77
N TYR A 94 3.31 -1.54 -28.03
CA TYR A 94 2.28 -0.53 -28.23
C TYR A 94 1.50 -0.41 -26.93
N ILE A 95 1.43 0.81 -26.40
CA ILE A 95 0.75 1.09 -25.11
C ILE A 95 -0.37 2.08 -25.38
N PHE A 96 -1.56 1.76 -24.93
CA PHE A 96 -2.76 2.61 -25.04
C PHE A 96 -3.23 3.04 -23.64
#